data_67d16e6a00ba32037d44574ab7d79017
#
_entry.id   67d16e6a00ba32037d44574ab7d79017
#
_cell.length_a   1.000
_cell.length_b   1.000
_cell.length_c   1.000
_cell.angle_alpha   90.00
_cell.angle_beta   90.00
_cell.angle_gamma   90.00
#
_symmetry.space_group_name_H-M   'P 1'
#
loop_
_entity.id
_entity.type
_entity.pdbx_description
1 polymer ?
#
loop_
_entity_poly.entity_id
_entity_poly.type
_entity_poly.pdbx_seq_one_letter_code
_entity_poly.pdbx_strand_id
1 'polypeptide(L)'
;MPTLLTRKLEQTLPPIKSGDNVARVKYFTPWSTWTWYAAEASAELEDGSEVPLSDPRARDRVDVMFWGVVFGHEKEYGYWRLSDLAEIRGPMGLMIERDLYFHSTPLDQCQDPTARHR
;
A
#
# COMPACT_ATOMS: atom_id res chain seq x y z
N MET A 1 2.52 3.11 -17.28
CA MET A 1 2.76 3.02 -15.84
C MET A 1 1.78 2.05 -15.20
N PRO A 2 2.24 1.15 -14.34
CA PRO A 2 1.30 0.26 -13.66
C PRO A 2 0.41 1.07 -12.70
N THR A 3 -0.84 0.68 -12.63
CA THR A 3 -1.79 1.25 -11.71
C THR A 3 -1.41 0.85 -10.28
N LEU A 4 -1.38 1.78 -9.35
CA LEU A 4 -1.03 1.50 -7.96
C LEU A 4 -2.07 0.60 -7.28
N LEU A 5 -3.34 0.73 -7.64
CA LEU A 5 -4.38 -0.09 -7.04
C LEU A 5 -5.34 -0.53 -8.13
N THR A 6 -5.43 -1.86 -8.35
CA THR A 6 -6.32 -2.43 -9.35
C THR A 6 -7.61 -2.90 -8.70
N ARG A 7 -8.64 -3.10 -9.51
CA ARG A 7 -9.91 -3.63 -9.03
C ARG A 7 -9.74 -5.01 -8.37
N LYS A 8 -8.85 -5.83 -8.92
CA LYS A 8 -8.56 -7.15 -8.33
C LYS A 8 -7.97 -7.03 -6.93
N LEU A 9 -7.01 -6.11 -6.75
CA LEU A 9 -6.42 -5.86 -5.42
C LEU A 9 -7.45 -5.33 -4.44
N GLU A 10 -8.35 -4.46 -4.90
CA GLU A 10 -9.42 -3.94 -4.06
C GLU A 10 -10.31 -5.05 -3.50
N GLN A 11 -10.50 -6.12 -4.28
CA GLN A 11 -11.30 -7.25 -3.85
C GLN A 11 -10.57 -8.15 -2.85
N THR A 12 -9.24 -8.13 -2.84
CA THR A 12 -8.44 -9.00 -1.98
C THR A 12 -8.02 -8.34 -0.67
N LEU A 13 -8.00 -7.00 -0.61
CA LEU A 13 -7.56 -6.29 0.57
C LEU A 13 -8.69 -6.19 1.60
N PRO A 14 -8.51 -6.78 2.80
CA PRO A 14 -9.52 -6.64 3.86
C PRO A 14 -9.50 -5.21 4.41
N PRO A 15 -10.60 -4.78 5.06
CA PRO A 15 -10.66 -3.44 5.62
C PRO A 15 -9.70 -3.26 6.79
N ILE A 16 -9.37 -2.01 7.08
CA ILE A 16 -8.53 -1.64 8.21
C ILE A 16 -9.19 -2.11 9.50
N LYS A 17 -8.38 -2.61 10.43
CA LYS A 17 -8.78 -3.19 11.72
C LYS A 17 -9.38 -4.60 11.60
N SER A 18 -9.24 -5.23 10.44
CA SER A 18 -9.66 -6.62 10.28
C SER A 18 -8.76 -7.60 11.04
N GLY A 19 -7.53 -7.16 11.37
CA GLY A 19 -6.57 -8.02 12.05
C GLY A 19 -5.85 -8.99 11.14
N ASP A 20 -6.00 -8.85 9.84
CA ASP A 20 -5.34 -9.70 8.87
C ASP A 20 -3.95 -9.13 8.58
N ASN A 21 -2.92 -9.80 9.03
CA ASN A 21 -1.54 -9.32 8.96
C ASN A 21 -0.77 -9.89 7.77
N VAL A 22 -1.46 -10.11 6.65
CA VAL A 22 -0.85 -10.62 5.43
C VAL A 22 -0.79 -9.51 4.39
N ALA A 23 0.44 -9.11 4.01
CA ALA A 23 0.63 -8.11 2.96
C ALA A 23 0.19 -8.69 1.62
N ARG A 24 -0.60 -7.93 0.88
CA ARG A 24 -1.13 -8.34 -0.43
C ARG A 24 -0.62 -7.47 -1.57
N VAL A 25 -0.04 -6.34 -1.26
CA VAL A 25 0.54 -5.46 -2.27
C VAL A 25 1.80 -4.81 -1.73
N LYS A 26 2.76 -4.62 -2.63
CA LYS A 26 4.06 -3.99 -2.32
C LYS A 26 4.25 -2.81 -3.25
N TYR A 27 4.60 -1.67 -2.67
CA TYR A 27 4.97 -0.46 -3.41
C TYR A 27 6.43 -0.13 -3.11
N PHE A 28 7.11 0.49 -4.07
CA PHE A 28 8.52 0.83 -3.86
C PHE A 28 8.93 2.05 -4.69
N THR A 29 10.03 2.69 -4.24
CA THR A 29 10.68 3.75 -5.02
C THR A 29 11.70 3.10 -5.94
N PRO A 30 11.57 3.24 -7.27
CA PRO A 30 12.57 2.65 -8.17
C PRO A 30 13.95 3.30 -8.09
N TRP A 31 14.06 4.48 -7.45
CA TRP A 31 15.31 5.20 -7.32
C TRP A 31 15.95 5.07 -5.93
N SER A 32 15.33 4.33 -5.02
CA SER A 32 15.84 4.19 -3.65
C SER A 32 15.37 2.86 -3.06
N THR A 33 15.42 2.75 -1.72
CA THR A 33 15.04 1.51 -1.04
C THR A 33 13.75 1.62 -0.24
N TRP A 34 13.01 2.73 -0.36
CA TRP A 34 11.74 2.86 0.33
C TRP A 34 10.73 1.87 -0.20
N THR A 35 10.07 1.15 0.70
CA THR A 35 9.14 0.09 0.35
C THR A 35 7.97 0.07 1.33
N TRP A 36 6.76 -0.10 0.79
CA TRP A 36 5.51 -0.17 1.56
C TRP A 36 4.85 -1.52 1.29
N TYR A 37 4.56 -2.26 2.35
CA TYR A 37 3.81 -3.52 2.25
C TYR A 37 2.45 -3.32 2.88
N ALA A 38 1.37 -3.39 2.10
CA ALA A 38 0.03 -3.14 2.57
C ALA A 38 -0.71 -4.44 2.87
N ALA A 39 -1.28 -4.54 4.06
CA ALA A 39 -2.08 -5.70 4.46
C ALA A 39 -3.58 -5.40 4.45
N GLU A 40 -3.95 -4.17 4.79
CA GLU A 40 -5.34 -3.75 4.88
C GLU A 40 -5.54 -2.43 4.18
N ALA A 41 -6.74 -2.21 3.68
CA ALA A 41 -7.08 -0.95 3.04
C ALA A 41 -8.58 -0.67 3.18
N SER A 42 -8.92 0.62 3.34
CA SER A 42 -10.30 1.07 3.38
C SER A 42 -10.46 2.31 2.53
N ALA A 43 -11.65 2.51 1.99
CA ALA A 43 -11.97 3.70 1.24
C ALA A 43 -12.37 4.82 2.20
N GLU A 44 -11.79 6.00 2.01
CA GLU A 44 -12.18 7.20 2.76
C GLU A 44 -13.25 7.95 1.96
N LEU A 45 -14.35 8.28 2.63
CA LEU A 45 -15.44 9.02 2.01
C LEU A 45 -15.35 10.49 2.37
N GLU A 46 -16.11 11.31 1.65
CA GLU A 46 -16.07 12.76 1.78
C GLU A 46 -16.43 13.23 3.19
N ASP A 47 -17.29 12.50 3.89
CA ASP A 47 -17.68 12.84 5.27
C ASP A 47 -16.67 12.40 6.33
N GLY A 48 -15.54 11.82 5.90
CA GLY A 48 -14.49 11.35 6.80
C GLY A 48 -14.66 9.92 7.28
N SER A 49 -15.77 9.26 6.93
CA SER A 49 -15.95 7.86 7.29
C SER A 49 -15.11 6.95 6.40
N GLU A 50 -14.85 5.73 6.88
CA GLU A 50 -14.15 4.71 6.12
C GLU A 50 -15.05 3.50 5.91
N VAL A 51 -14.98 2.94 4.71
CA VAL A 51 -15.74 1.73 4.37
C VAL A 51 -14.80 0.73 3.70
N PRO A 52 -15.12 -0.57 3.75
CA PRO A 52 -14.33 -1.54 3.00
C PRO A 52 -14.30 -1.21 1.51
N LEU A 53 -13.22 -1.57 0.84
CA LEU A 53 -13.11 -1.34 -0.61
C LEU A 53 -14.18 -2.11 -1.39
N SER A 54 -14.73 -3.17 -0.81
CA SER A 54 -15.82 -3.94 -1.41
C SER A 54 -17.19 -3.31 -1.23
N ASP A 55 -17.31 -2.28 -0.39
CA ASP A 55 -18.58 -1.59 -0.17
C ASP A 55 -18.93 -0.76 -1.42
N PRO A 56 -20.21 -0.77 -1.86
CA PRO A 56 -20.60 0.03 -3.02
C PRO A 56 -20.26 1.52 -2.90
N ARG A 57 -20.26 2.08 -1.68
CA ARG A 57 -19.91 3.48 -1.45
C ARG A 57 -18.44 3.78 -1.74
N ALA A 58 -17.59 2.74 -1.82
CA ALA A 58 -16.17 2.94 -2.13
C ALA A 58 -15.94 3.53 -3.53
N ARG A 59 -16.94 3.51 -4.40
CA ARG A 59 -16.86 4.14 -5.72
C ARG A 59 -16.72 5.66 -5.62
N ASP A 60 -17.30 6.24 -4.59
CA ASP A 60 -17.32 7.68 -4.40
C ASP A 60 -16.28 8.15 -3.39
N ARG A 61 -15.27 7.30 -3.16
CA ARG A 61 -14.21 7.61 -2.21
C ARG A 61 -13.37 8.79 -2.67
N VAL A 62 -12.85 9.52 -1.69
CA VAL A 62 -11.92 10.62 -1.97
C VAL A 62 -10.47 10.16 -1.86
N ASP A 63 -10.21 9.04 -1.17
CA ASP A 63 -8.88 8.47 -1.02
C ASP A 63 -8.98 7.02 -0.55
N VAL A 64 -7.83 6.35 -0.46
CA VAL A 64 -7.72 5.01 0.11
C VAL A 64 -6.67 5.06 1.21
N MET A 65 -7.03 4.54 2.39
CA MET A 65 -6.11 4.41 3.52
C MET A 65 -5.60 2.98 3.56
N PHE A 66 -4.27 2.83 3.65
CA PHE A 66 -3.61 1.53 3.81
C PHE A 66 -3.08 1.38 5.21
N TRP A 67 -2.96 0.13 5.65
CA TRP A 67 -2.21 -0.23 6.86
C TRP A 67 -1.26 -1.37 6.53
N GLY A 68 -0.05 -1.26 7.07
CA GLY A 68 0.96 -2.28 6.86
C GLY A 68 2.31 -1.89 7.43
N VAL A 69 3.38 -2.32 6.77
CA VAL A 69 4.74 -2.02 7.21
C VAL A 69 5.46 -1.21 6.15
N VAL A 70 6.24 -0.23 6.60
CA VAL A 70 7.04 0.64 5.73
C VAL A 70 8.51 0.48 6.12
N PHE A 71 9.34 0.21 5.13
CA PHE A 71 10.79 0.22 5.27
C PHE A 71 11.31 1.49 4.61
N GLY A 72 11.50 2.52 5.43
CA GLY A 72 12.10 3.78 5.01
C GLY A 72 13.46 3.93 5.67
N HIS A 73 13.64 5.00 6.44
CA HIS A 73 14.83 5.12 7.28
C HIS A 73 14.83 4.06 8.37
N GLU A 74 13.65 3.71 8.84
CA GLU A 74 13.45 2.67 9.84
C GLU A 74 12.27 1.81 9.41
N LYS A 75 12.14 0.64 10.02
CA LYS A 75 10.97 -0.22 9.84
C LYS A 75 9.85 0.27 10.74
N GLU A 76 8.70 0.62 10.17
CA GLU A 76 7.56 1.12 10.93
C GLU A 76 6.27 0.47 10.46
N TYR A 77 5.42 0.11 11.40
CA TYR A 77 4.03 -0.26 11.11
C TYR A 77 3.18 0.99 11.19
N GLY A 78 2.26 1.17 10.24
CA GLY A 78 1.42 2.35 10.27
C GLY A 78 0.52 2.49 9.07
N TYR A 79 0.01 3.69 8.91
CA TYR A 79 -0.98 4.03 7.88
C TYR A 79 -0.38 4.99 6.87
N TRP A 80 -0.86 4.87 5.63
CA TRP A 80 -0.56 5.86 4.60
C TRP A 80 -1.71 5.87 3.59
N ARG A 81 -1.80 6.94 2.81
CA ARG A 81 -2.85 7.09 1.81
C ARG A 81 -2.33 6.82 0.41
N LEU A 82 -3.23 6.40 -0.45
CA LEU A 82 -2.92 6.21 -1.86
C LEU A 82 -2.43 7.52 -2.47
N SER A 83 -3.07 8.64 -2.12
CA SER A 83 -2.65 9.96 -2.60
C SER A 83 -1.21 10.30 -2.19
N ASP A 84 -0.78 9.85 -1.01
CA ASP A 84 0.60 10.08 -0.57
C ASP A 84 1.58 9.42 -1.53
N LEU A 85 1.32 8.18 -1.92
CA LEU A 85 2.17 7.46 -2.86
C LEU A 85 2.14 8.09 -4.26
N ALA A 86 0.95 8.51 -4.68
CA ALA A 86 0.76 9.06 -6.03
C ALA A 86 1.45 10.41 -6.22
N GLU A 87 1.72 11.13 -5.14
CA GLU A 87 2.35 12.45 -5.19
C GLU A 87 3.87 12.41 -5.09
N ILE A 88 4.45 11.28 -4.67
CA ILE A 88 5.91 11.17 -4.54
C ILE A 88 6.55 11.18 -5.91
N ARG A 89 7.59 12.00 -6.06
CA ARG A 89 8.37 12.08 -7.30
C ARG A 89 9.85 11.96 -6.97
N GLY A 90 10.54 11.16 -7.78
CA GLY A 90 11.99 11.02 -7.69
C GLY A 90 12.70 11.75 -8.82
N PRO A 91 13.97 11.45 -9.04
CA PRO A 91 14.76 12.04 -10.11
C PRO A 91 14.07 11.83 -11.45
N MET A 92 14.11 12.87 -12.30
CA MET A 92 13.52 12.82 -13.66
C MET A 92 12.03 12.53 -13.67
N GLY A 93 11.34 12.83 -12.57
CA GLY A 93 9.89 12.61 -12.49
C GLY A 93 9.48 11.17 -12.25
N LEU A 94 10.40 10.31 -11.84
CA LEU A 94 10.06 8.93 -11.52
C LEU A 94 9.02 8.87 -10.40
N MET A 95 8.14 7.89 -10.49
CA MET A 95 7.02 7.71 -9.56
C MET A 95 7.14 6.39 -8.81
N ILE A 96 6.38 6.29 -7.72
CA ILE A 96 6.25 5.04 -6.97
C ILE A 96 5.69 3.97 -7.92
N GLU A 97 6.19 2.75 -7.78
CA GLU A 97 5.72 1.61 -8.56
C GLU A 97 5.14 0.53 -7.67
N ARG A 98 4.24 -0.26 -8.23
CA ARG A 98 3.72 -1.46 -7.59
C ARG A 98 4.52 -2.66 -8.10
N ASP A 99 4.93 -3.53 -7.18
CA ASP A 99 5.66 -4.76 -7.56
C ASP A 99 4.65 -5.78 -8.10
N LEU A 100 4.69 -5.99 -9.41
CA LEU A 100 3.77 -6.89 -10.10
C LEU A 100 4.02 -8.37 -9.79
N TYR A 101 5.17 -8.68 -9.23
CA TYR A 101 5.59 -10.05 -8.94
C TYR A 101 5.52 -10.39 -7.46
N PHE A 102 4.99 -9.48 -6.66
CA PHE A 102 4.87 -9.70 -5.23
C PHE A 102 3.79 -10.75 -4.93
N HIS A 103 4.13 -11.71 -4.07
CA HIS A 103 3.20 -12.72 -3.56
C HIS A 103 2.81 -12.37 -2.13
N SER A 104 1.54 -12.64 -1.78
CA SER A 104 1.04 -12.39 -0.43
C SER A 104 1.98 -13.02 0.60
N THR A 105 2.38 -12.20 1.58
CA THR A 105 3.39 -12.56 2.58
C THR A 105 2.99 -11.98 3.92
N PRO A 106 3.04 -12.75 5.02
CA PRO A 106 2.80 -12.18 6.34
C PRO A 106 3.68 -10.97 6.59
N LEU A 107 3.12 -9.93 7.22
CA LEU A 107 3.85 -8.68 7.45
C LEU A 107 5.17 -8.86 8.17
N ASP A 108 5.21 -9.77 9.16
CA ASP A 108 6.42 -10.03 9.93
C ASP A 108 7.51 -10.76 9.13
N GLN A 109 7.16 -11.27 7.95
CA GLN A 109 8.08 -11.93 7.04
C GLN A 109 8.46 -11.08 5.84
N CYS A 110 7.86 -9.90 5.70
CA CYS A 110 8.23 -8.98 4.63
C CYS A 110 9.65 -8.48 4.85
N GLN A 111 10.44 -8.49 3.78
CA GLN A 111 11.85 -8.22 3.89
C GLN A 111 12.21 -6.77 3.67
N ASP A 112 13.14 -6.29 4.48
CA ASP A 112 13.81 -5.01 4.24
C ASP A 112 14.57 -5.14 2.91
N PRO A 113 14.31 -4.27 1.94
CA PRO A 113 15.00 -4.34 0.65
C PRO A 113 16.51 -4.21 0.74
N THR A 114 17.03 -3.61 1.80
CA THR A 114 18.48 -3.50 1.99
C THR A 114 19.11 -4.79 2.53
N ALA A 115 18.33 -5.65 3.18
CA ALA A 115 18.85 -6.86 3.82
C ALA A 115 19.23 -7.94 2.82
N ARG A 116 18.63 -7.97 1.65
CA ARG A 116 18.87 -9.02 0.66
C ARG A 116 20.18 -8.91 -0.10
N HIS A 117 20.93 -7.84 0.14
CA HIS A 117 22.21 -7.60 -0.51
C HIS A 117 23.39 -8.18 0.28
N ARG A 118 23.12 -8.98 1.27
CA ARG A 118 24.15 -9.59 2.11
C ARG A 118 24.68 -10.87 1.52
#